data_a71f17ebc0457dc33d3322d919214d5a
#
_entry.id   a71f17ebc0457dc33d3322d919214d5a
#
_cell.length_a   1.000
_cell.length_b   1.000
_cell.length_c   1.000
_cell.angle_alpha   90.00
_cell.angle_beta   90.00
_cell.angle_gamma   90.00
#
_symmetry.space_group_name_H-M   'P 1'
#
loop_
_entity.id
_entity.type
_entity.pdbx_description
1 polymer ?
#
loop_
_entity_poly.entity_id
_entity_poly.type
_entity_poly.pdbx_seq_one_letter_code
_entity_poly.pdbx_strand_id
1 'polypeptide(L)'
;MLESINFTGSFMTAQLRYDLHCHSTVSDGTLTPTAVVERAASRGVDVLALTDHDEIAGLAEARVAAARSGIEFVDGTELSVSWRDITLHIVGLGIDSESPALVAGMRAIRSGRLGRARLMGESLARAGIHGAFEGAARFAANEQLLSRTHFARFLVEGGHVRDVREVFKRYLTPGKPGYVEHVWAALADAYGCWSALRFHRRPGP
;
A
#
# COMPACT_ATOMS: atom_id res chain seq x y z
N MET A 1 -47.52 -45.02 -8.21
CA MET A 1 -46.37 -44.63 -9.05
C MET A 1 -45.90 -43.25 -8.52
N LEU A 2 -44.86 -43.25 -7.72
CA LEU A 2 -44.24 -42.02 -7.21
C LEU A 2 -43.01 -41.78 -8.08
N GLU A 3 -43.05 -40.75 -8.93
CA GLU A 3 -41.91 -40.32 -9.71
C GLU A 3 -40.89 -39.61 -8.83
N SER A 4 -39.70 -40.17 -8.79
CA SER A 4 -38.55 -39.60 -8.09
C SER A 4 -37.99 -38.44 -8.92
N ILE A 5 -38.16 -37.21 -8.48
CA ILE A 5 -37.51 -36.03 -9.08
C ILE A 5 -36.07 -36.03 -8.60
N ASN A 6 -35.15 -36.46 -9.45
CA ASN A 6 -33.70 -36.31 -9.24
C ASN A 6 -33.29 -34.87 -9.56
N PHE A 7 -33.10 -34.09 -8.52
CA PHE A 7 -32.51 -32.73 -8.62
C PHE A 7 -30.98 -32.88 -8.56
N THR A 8 -30.33 -33.17 -9.68
CA THR A 8 -28.87 -33.09 -9.82
C THR A 8 -28.50 -31.67 -10.26
N GLY A 9 -28.78 -30.70 -9.42
CA GLY A 9 -28.25 -29.34 -9.57
C GLY A 9 -26.83 -29.28 -8.98
N SER A 10 -25.81 -29.40 -9.82
CA SER A 10 -24.44 -29.08 -9.47
C SER A 10 -24.38 -27.58 -9.24
N PHE A 11 -24.50 -27.11 -7.99
CA PHE A 11 -24.15 -25.75 -7.62
C PHE A 11 -22.62 -25.64 -7.74
N MET A 12 -22.14 -25.22 -8.92
CA MET A 12 -20.80 -24.67 -9.02
C MET A 12 -20.82 -23.35 -8.22
N THR A 13 -20.38 -23.40 -6.96
CA THR A 13 -20.06 -22.19 -6.22
C THR A 13 -18.95 -21.48 -6.99
N ALA A 14 -19.27 -20.39 -7.68
CA ALA A 14 -18.27 -19.57 -8.35
C ALA A 14 -17.22 -19.19 -7.28
N GLN A 15 -15.99 -19.60 -7.50
CA GLN A 15 -14.89 -19.30 -6.59
C GLN A 15 -14.60 -17.80 -6.71
N LEU A 16 -14.83 -17.03 -5.62
CA LEU A 16 -14.54 -15.62 -5.58
C LEU A 16 -13.04 -15.37 -5.78
N ARG A 17 -12.72 -14.36 -6.56
CA ARG A 17 -11.35 -13.90 -6.81
C ARG A 17 -11.05 -12.69 -5.94
N TYR A 18 -10.03 -12.82 -5.10
CA TYR A 18 -9.61 -11.79 -4.14
C TYR A 18 -8.32 -11.11 -4.62
N ASP A 19 -8.27 -9.79 -4.48
CA ASP A 19 -7.04 -9.00 -4.50
C ASP A 19 -7.04 -8.14 -3.23
N LEU A 20 -6.28 -8.58 -2.22
CA LEU A 20 -6.31 -8.00 -0.87
C LEU A 20 -5.05 -7.19 -0.54
N HIS A 21 -4.22 -6.88 -1.55
CA HIS A 21 -3.00 -6.11 -1.36
C HIS A 21 -2.64 -5.34 -2.62
N CYS A 22 -3.08 -4.09 -2.69
CA CYS A 22 -2.73 -3.20 -3.79
C CYS A 22 -2.56 -1.75 -3.32
N HIS A 23 -1.85 -0.95 -4.11
CA HIS A 23 -1.50 0.43 -3.82
C HIS A 23 -1.98 1.39 -4.90
N SER A 24 -2.36 2.59 -4.48
CA SER A 24 -2.73 3.68 -5.36
C SER A 24 -1.69 4.80 -5.37
N THR A 25 -1.94 5.84 -6.17
CA THR A 25 -1.13 7.07 -6.15
C THR A 25 -1.20 7.83 -4.83
N VAL A 26 -2.10 7.44 -3.92
CA VAL A 26 -2.17 8.01 -2.56
C VAL A 26 -0.92 7.65 -1.77
N SER A 27 -0.34 6.46 -1.98
CA SER A 27 0.98 6.11 -1.45
C SER A 27 2.03 6.04 -2.56
N ASP A 28 2.33 4.87 -3.08
CA ASP A 28 3.40 4.67 -4.06
C ASP A 28 2.98 3.82 -5.28
N GLY A 29 1.69 3.59 -5.43
CA GLY A 29 1.11 3.02 -6.64
C GLY A 29 1.21 3.95 -7.86
N THR A 30 0.74 3.50 -9.01
CA THR A 30 0.78 4.25 -10.27
C THR A 30 -0.59 4.65 -10.80
N LEU A 31 -1.65 4.11 -10.21
CA LEU A 31 -3.03 4.37 -10.59
C LEU A 31 -3.75 5.09 -9.45
N THR A 32 -4.71 5.96 -9.77
CA THR A 32 -5.60 6.54 -8.76
C THR A 32 -6.43 5.44 -8.07
N PRO A 33 -6.99 5.68 -6.86
CA PRO A 33 -7.85 4.70 -6.21
C PRO A 33 -8.98 4.20 -7.12
N THR A 34 -9.64 5.10 -7.85
CA THR A 34 -10.66 4.74 -8.85
C THR A 34 -10.10 3.81 -9.92
N ALA A 35 -8.97 4.17 -10.53
CA ALA A 35 -8.37 3.37 -11.60
C ALA A 35 -7.87 1.99 -11.13
N VAL A 36 -7.42 1.86 -9.88
CA VAL A 36 -7.10 0.56 -9.26
C VAL A 36 -8.34 -0.33 -9.22
N VAL A 37 -9.46 0.20 -8.72
CA VAL A 37 -10.72 -0.53 -8.61
C VAL A 37 -11.25 -0.95 -9.98
N GLU A 38 -11.30 -0.03 -10.94
CA GLU A 38 -11.78 -0.32 -12.31
C GLU A 38 -10.92 -1.38 -12.99
N ARG A 39 -9.59 -1.31 -12.80
CA ARG A 39 -8.66 -2.33 -13.30
C ARG A 39 -8.91 -3.69 -12.66
N ALA A 40 -9.10 -3.76 -11.34
CA ALA A 40 -9.41 -4.99 -10.63
C ALA A 40 -10.71 -5.63 -11.15
N ALA A 41 -11.78 -4.84 -11.26
CA ALA A 41 -13.06 -5.27 -11.81
C ALA A 41 -12.91 -5.80 -13.25
N SER A 42 -12.18 -5.08 -14.12
CA SER A 42 -11.93 -5.51 -15.51
C SER A 42 -11.13 -6.82 -15.62
N ARG A 43 -10.44 -7.21 -14.54
CA ARG A 43 -9.69 -8.47 -14.44
C ARG A 43 -10.47 -9.57 -13.73
N GLY A 44 -11.74 -9.32 -13.40
CA GLY A 44 -12.64 -10.27 -12.78
C GLY A 44 -12.32 -10.49 -11.29
N VAL A 45 -11.80 -9.48 -10.58
CA VAL A 45 -11.69 -9.49 -9.13
C VAL A 45 -13.08 -9.24 -8.55
N ASP A 46 -13.49 -10.06 -7.60
CA ASP A 46 -14.79 -9.96 -6.92
C ASP A 46 -14.66 -9.18 -5.60
N VAL A 47 -13.51 -9.30 -4.92
CA VAL A 47 -13.24 -8.64 -3.63
C VAL A 47 -11.87 -7.96 -3.68
N LEU A 48 -11.85 -6.64 -3.46
CA LEU A 48 -10.64 -5.83 -3.48
C LEU A 48 -10.39 -5.18 -2.13
N ALA A 49 -9.14 -5.15 -1.66
CA ALA A 49 -8.71 -4.24 -0.60
C ALA A 49 -7.66 -3.26 -1.13
N LEU A 50 -7.87 -1.95 -0.88
CA LEU A 50 -6.83 -0.96 -1.08
C LEU A 50 -6.02 -0.82 0.21
N THR A 51 -4.69 -0.97 0.11
CA THR A 51 -3.78 -1.07 1.26
C THR A 51 -2.60 -0.13 1.14
N ASP A 52 -2.87 1.14 0.85
CA ASP A 52 -1.83 2.15 0.72
C ASP A 52 -0.92 2.23 1.96
N HIS A 53 0.37 2.50 1.75
CA HIS A 53 1.36 2.57 2.83
C HIS A 53 1.08 3.72 3.80
N ASP A 54 0.82 3.37 5.06
CA ASP A 54 0.62 4.28 6.19
C ASP A 54 -0.41 5.40 5.91
N GLU A 55 -1.38 5.11 5.02
CA GLU A 55 -2.38 6.08 4.56
C GLU A 55 -3.74 5.40 4.28
N ILE A 56 -4.81 6.18 4.46
CA ILE A 56 -6.21 5.75 4.23
C ILE A 56 -7.00 6.75 3.39
N ALA A 57 -6.38 7.84 2.94
CA ALA A 57 -7.09 8.91 2.22
C ALA A 57 -7.73 8.41 0.91
N GLY A 58 -7.22 7.33 0.31
CA GLY A 58 -7.75 6.72 -0.91
C GLY A 58 -9.03 5.89 -0.72
N LEU A 59 -9.34 5.48 0.51
CA LEU A 59 -10.42 4.51 0.78
C LEU A 59 -11.80 5.02 0.39
N ALA A 60 -12.11 6.29 0.67
CA ALA A 60 -13.42 6.86 0.34
C ALA A 60 -13.67 6.87 -1.18
N GLU A 61 -12.67 7.26 -1.97
CA GLU A 61 -12.72 7.24 -3.43
C GLU A 61 -12.86 5.81 -3.95
N ALA A 62 -12.06 4.88 -3.43
CA ALA A 62 -12.08 3.48 -3.83
C ALA A 62 -13.44 2.80 -3.53
N ARG A 63 -14.07 3.07 -2.38
CA ARG A 63 -15.41 2.55 -2.04
C ARG A 63 -16.46 2.99 -3.07
N VAL A 64 -16.44 4.28 -3.46
CA VAL A 64 -17.38 4.80 -4.47
C VAL A 64 -17.15 4.10 -5.81
N ALA A 65 -15.91 3.92 -6.22
CA ALA A 65 -15.57 3.23 -7.46
C ALA A 65 -15.98 1.74 -7.42
N ALA A 66 -15.75 1.05 -6.30
CA ALA A 66 -16.12 -0.36 -6.13
C ALA A 66 -17.63 -0.58 -6.21
N ALA A 67 -18.42 0.30 -5.57
CA ALA A 67 -19.87 0.26 -5.67
C ALA A 67 -20.37 0.43 -7.12
N ARG A 68 -19.72 1.30 -7.91
CA ARG A 68 -20.03 1.49 -9.33
C ARG A 68 -19.61 0.29 -10.18
N SER A 69 -18.51 -0.35 -9.84
CA SER A 69 -17.96 -1.50 -10.58
C SER A 69 -18.56 -2.84 -10.16
N GLY A 70 -19.42 -2.88 -9.15
CA GLY A 70 -20.09 -4.08 -8.67
C GLY A 70 -19.18 -5.08 -7.97
N ILE A 71 -18.04 -4.65 -7.40
CA ILE A 71 -17.13 -5.50 -6.63
C ILE A 71 -17.21 -5.18 -5.14
N GLU A 72 -16.95 -6.17 -4.28
CA GLU A 72 -16.86 -5.97 -2.85
C GLU A 72 -15.57 -5.22 -2.49
N PHE A 73 -15.64 -4.24 -1.58
CA PHE A 73 -14.48 -3.47 -1.14
C PHE A 73 -14.22 -3.67 0.34
N VAL A 74 -12.95 -3.91 0.66
CA VAL A 74 -12.46 -4.05 2.03
C VAL A 74 -11.50 -2.90 2.34
N ASP A 75 -11.80 -2.12 3.37
CA ASP A 75 -10.90 -1.08 3.84
C ASP A 75 -9.61 -1.70 4.36
N GLY A 76 -8.48 -1.21 3.86
CA GLY A 76 -7.17 -1.70 4.26
C GLY A 76 -6.14 -0.59 4.38
N THR A 77 -5.00 -0.93 4.94
CA THR A 77 -3.77 -0.12 4.96
C THR A 77 -2.59 -1.05 5.15
N GLU A 78 -1.41 -0.66 4.67
CA GLU A 78 -0.17 -1.36 4.93
C GLU A 78 0.70 -0.53 5.89
N LEU A 79 0.80 -0.96 7.15
CA LEU A 79 1.56 -0.28 8.18
C LEU A 79 3.03 -0.64 8.13
N SER A 80 3.89 0.38 8.07
CA SER A 80 5.35 0.21 8.11
C SER A 80 5.84 0.27 9.55
N VAL A 81 6.45 -0.82 10.03
CA VAL A 81 6.94 -0.95 11.40
C VAL A 81 8.35 -1.52 11.45
N SER A 82 9.10 -1.27 12.52
CA SER A 82 10.39 -1.90 12.78
C SER A 82 10.28 -2.96 13.87
N TRP A 83 10.91 -4.09 13.62
CA TRP A 83 11.07 -5.15 14.61
C TRP A 83 12.48 -5.72 14.54
N ARG A 84 13.26 -5.59 15.61
CA ARG A 84 14.65 -6.07 15.68
C ARG A 84 15.48 -5.66 14.46
N ASP A 85 15.48 -4.36 14.15
CA ASP A 85 16.22 -3.76 13.02
C ASP A 85 15.76 -4.20 11.61
N ILE A 86 14.62 -4.90 11.54
CA ILE A 86 13.99 -5.28 10.27
C ILE A 86 12.76 -4.42 10.05
N THR A 87 12.63 -3.84 8.86
CA THR A 87 11.37 -3.21 8.43
C THR A 87 10.36 -4.29 8.07
N LEU A 88 9.21 -4.27 8.72
CA LEU A 88 8.06 -5.10 8.39
C LEU A 88 6.96 -4.22 7.81
N HIS A 89 6.26 -4.76 6.83
CA HIS A 89 5.05 -4.17 6.28
C HIS A 89 3.87 -5.06 6.67
N ILE A 90 2.93 -4.50 7.42
CA ILE A 90 1.82 -5.27 7.97
C ILE A 90 0.53 -4.80 7.33
N VAL A 91 -0.09 -5.70 6.56
CA VAL A 91 -1.36 -5.46 5.92
C VAL A 91 -2.49 -5.61 6.94
N GLY A 92 -3.21 -4.52 7.20
CA GLY A 92 -4.45 -4.49 7.96
C GLY A 92 -5.64 -4.51 7.01
N LEU A 93 -6.58 -5.42 7.22
CA LEU A 93 -7.81 -5.54 6.43
C LEU A 93 -9.04 -5.38 7.34
N GLY A 94 -10.12 -4.79 6.81
CA GLY A 94 -11.34 -4.53 7.57
C GLY A 94 -11.10 -3.49 8.68
N ILE A 95 -10.25 -2.53 8.43
CA ILE A 95 -9.90 -1.48 9.39
C ILE A 95 -11.06 -0.50 9.59
N ASP A 96 -11.11 0.11 10.79
CA ASP A 96 -11.94 1.28 11.05
C ASP A 96 -11.16 2.54 10.64
N SER A 97 -11.43 3.02 9.42
CA SER A 97 -10.74 4.19 8.85
C SER A 97 -11.05 5.51 9.58
N GLU A 98 -12.06 5.54 10.45
CA GLU A 98 -12.40 6.72 11.27
C GLU A 98 -11.80 6.64 12.68
N SER A 99 -11.15 5.54 13.03
CA SER A 99 -10.50 5.38 14.35
C SER A 99 -9.44 6.45 14.59
N PRO A 100 -9.59 7.32 15.62
CA PRO A 100 -8.61 8.34 15.95
C PRO A 100 -7.23 7.75 16.29
N ALA A 101 -7.20 6.57 16.91
CA ALA A 101 -5.96 5.88 17.27
C ALA A 101 -5.20 5.43 16.01
N LEU A 102 -5.90 4.85 15.02
CA LEU A 102 -5.30 4.46 13.75
C LEU A 102 -4.74 5.68 13.00
N VAL A 103 -5.53 6.75 12.88
CA VAL A 103 -5.11 7.99 12.21
C VAL A 103 -3.90 8.62 12.89
N ALA A 104 -3.90 8.70 14.24
CA ALA A 104 -2.77 9.23 15.00
C ALA A 104 -1.49 8.40 14.83
N GLY A 105 -1.60 7.07 14.88
CA GLY A 105 -0.48 6.15 14.68
C GLY A 105 0.13 6.26 13.28
N MET A 106 -0.69 6.30 12.23
CA MET A 106 -0.21 6.51 10.87
C MET A 106 0.50 7.87 10.72
N ARG A 107 -0.03 8.94 11.34
CA ARG A 107 0.63 10.25 11.34
C ARG A 107 1.99 10.19 12.00
N ALA A 108 2.12 9.49 13.12
CA ALA A 108 3.41 9.30 13.81
C ALA A 108 4.41 8.53 12.92
N ILE A 109 3.96 7.47 12.24
CA ILE A 109 4.79 6.72 11.30
C ILE A 109 5.27 7.63 10.15
N ARG A 110 4.39 8.45 9.58
CA ARG A 110 4.73 9.34 8.44
C ARG A 110 5.69 10.47 8.81
N SER A 111 5.69 10.93 10.06
CA SER A 111 6.48 12.09 10.47
C SER A 111 7.98 11.97 10.19
N GLY A 112 8.55 10.77 10.23
CA GLY A 112 9.96 10.51 9.94
C GLY A 112 10.30 10.34 8.44
N ARG A 113 9.30 10.12 7.57
CA ARG A 113 9.56 9.77 6.16
C ARG A 113 10.20 10.91 5.37
N LEU A 114 9.72 12.13 5.55
CA LEU A 114 10.22 13.30 4.81
C LEU A 114 11.70 13.57 5.13
N GLY A 115 12.08 13.52 6.41
CA GLY A 115 13.49 13.67 6.83
C GLY A 115 14.39 12.60 6.18
N ARG A 116 13.94 11.34 6.22
CA ARG A 116 14.64 10.23 5.57
C ARG A 116 14.78 10.44 4.06
N ALA A 117 13.72 10.88 3.38
CA ALA A 117 13.75 11.14 1.95
C ALA A 117 14.78 12.22 1.57
N ARG A 118 14.90 13.29 2.38
CA ARG A 118 15.94 14.31 2.20
C ARG A 118 17.35 13.71 2.33
N LEU A 119 17.59 12.91 3.36
CA LEU A 119 18.87 12.21 3.54
C LEU A 119 19.18 11.24 2.39
N MET A 120 18.17 10.57 1.82
CA MET A 120 18.34 9.75 0.62
C MET A 120 18.77 10.58 -0.58
N GLY A 121 18.12 11.74 -0.81
CA GLY A 121 18.49 12.68 -1.87
C GLY A 121 19.91 13.18 -1.72
N GLU A 122 20.33 13.60 -0.53
CA GLU A 122 21.70 14.01 -0.23
C GLU A 122 22.71 12.88 -0.46
N SER A 123 22.36 11.65 -0.07
CA SER A 123 23.24 10.50 -0.25
C SER A 123 23.41 10.14 -1.72
N LEU A 124 22.36 10.24 -2.54
CA LEU A 124 22.42 10.07 -3.97
C LEU A 124 23.22 11.21 -4.63
N ALA A 125 23.09 12.45 -4.17
CA ALA A 125 23.88 13.58 -4.66
C ALA A 125 25.38 13.37 -4.43
N ARG A 126 25.79 12.84 -3.28
CA ARG A 126 27.18 12.45 -3.02
C ARG A 126 27.69 11.34 -3.96
N ALA A 127 26.79 10.54 -4.50
CA ALA A 127 27.09 9.53 -5.52
C ALA A 127 26.98 10.06 -6.96
N GLY A 128 26.88 11.39 -7.15
CA GLY A 128 26.80 12.04 -8.46
C GLY A 128 25.39 12.12 -9.06
N ILE A 129 24.35 11.77 -8.30
CA ILE A 129 22.95 11.83 -8.76
C ILE A 129 22.25 13.00 -8.05
N HIS A 130 22.31 14.18 -8.67
CA HIS A 130 21.75 15.41 -8.10
C HIS A 130 20.24 15.54 -8.34
N GLY A 131 19.54 16.32 -7.50
CA GLY A 131 18.11 16.59 -7.64
C GLY A 131 17.21 15.38 -7.37
N ALA A 132 17.72 14.35 -6.68
CA ALA A 132 16.99 13.10 -6.48
C ALA A 132 15.79 13.25 -5.54
N PHE A 133 15.84 14.15 -4.56
CA PHE A 133 14.71 14.42 -3.67
C PHE A 133 13.55 15.07 -4.44
N GLU A 134 13.82 16.18 -5.12
CA GLU A 134 12.85 16.92 -5.93
C GLU A 134 12.32 16.06 -7.08
N GLY A 135 13.21 15.29 -7.69
CA GLY A 135 12.86 14.35 -8.77
C GLY A 135 11.92 13.25 -8.30
N ALA A 136 12.18 12.66 -7.13
CA ALA A 136 11.30 11.65 -6.53
C ALA A 136 9.96 12.25 -6.09
N ALA A 137 9.95 13.49 -5.57
CA ALA A 137 8.74 14.18 -5.13
C ALA A 137 7.70 14.35 -6.25
N ARG A 138 8.13 14.50 -7.50
CA ARG A 138 7.22 14.58 -8.66
C ARG A 138 6.34 13.35 -8.86
N PHE A 139 6.74 12.20 -8.34
CA PHE A 139 5.99 10.94 -8.43
C PHE A 139 5.10 10.69 -7.22
N ALA A 140 5.16 11.51 -6.18
CA ALA A 140 4.39 11.36 -4.96
C ALA A 140 3.24 12.38 -4.93
N ALA A 141 2.01 11.92 -4.74
CA ALA A 141 0.88 12.82 -4.50
C ALA A 141 0.99 13.56 -3.15
N ASN A 142 1.73 12.98 -2.21
CA ASN A 142 2.02 13.55 -0.89
C ASN A 142 3.49 13.32 -0.54
N GLU A 143 4.27 14.40 -0.40
CA GLU A 143 5.68 14.32 -0.04
C GLU A 143 5.96 13.63 1.30
N GLN A 144 4.99 13.64 2.23
CA GLN A 144 5.11 12.91 3.50
C GLN A 144 5.13 11.40 3.32
N LEU A 145 4.74 10.91 2.15
CA LEU A 145 4.72 9.48 1.79
C LEU A 145 5.85 9.09 0.84
N LEU A 146 6.85 9.97 0.65
CA LEU A 146 8.02 9.64 -0.16
C LEU A 146 8.66 8.32 0.27
N SER A 147 8.72 7.39 -0.67
CA SER A 147 9.25 6.04 -0.51
C SER A 147 10.41 5.76 -1.44
N ARG A 148 11.13 4.67 -1.23
CA ARG A 148 12.19 4.20 -2.15
C ARG A 148 11.66 3.99 -3.57
N THR A 149 10.39 3.63 -3.72
CA THR A 149 9.75 3.43 -5.03
C THR A 149 9.73 4.73 -5.85
N HIS A 150 9.47 5.88 -5.24
CA HIS A 150 9.49 7.18 -5.92
C HIS A 150 10.91 7.54 -6.39
N PHE A 151 11.92 7.32 -5.55
CA PHE A 151 13.33 7.47 -5.96
C PHE A 151 13.71 6.50 -7.09
N ALA A 152 13.20 5.26 -7.05
CA ALA A 152 13.44 4.30 -8.11
C ALA A 152 12.85 4.77 -9.44
N ARG A 153 11.64 5.32 -9.45
CA ARG A 153 11.03 5.89 -10.66
C ARG A 153 11.86 7.04 -11.22
N PHE A 154 12.31 7.96 -10.35
CA PHE A 154 13.19 9.05 -10.77
C PHE A 154 14.49 8.55 -11.41
N LEU A 155 15.14 7.55 -10.83
CA LEU A 155 16.41 7.01 -11.31
C LEU A 155 16.25 6.26 -12.65
N VAL A 156 15.10 5.62 -12.89
CA VAL A 156 14.77 4.99 -14.18
C VAL A 156 14.46 6.07 -15.23
N GLU A 157 13.61 7.06 -14.90
CA GLU A 157 13.27 8.17 -15.81
C GLU A 157 14.51 8.97 -16.23
N GLY A 158 15.42 9.21 -15.27
CA GLY A 158 16.68 9.91 -15.51
C GLY A 158 17.74 9.08 -16.27
N GLY A 159 17.44 7.83 -16.64
CA GLY A 159 18.35 6.96 -17.39
C GLY A 159 19.55 6.45 -16.59
N HIS A 160 19.55 6.58 -15.26
CA HIS A 160 20.65 6.08 -14.42
C HIS A 160 20.72 4.55 -14.38
N VAL A 161 19.58 3.89 -14.60
CA VAL A 161 19.42 2.43 -14.71
C VAL A 161 18.25 2.09 -15.64
N ARG A 162 18.15 0.82 -16.05
CA ARG A 162 17.13 0.37 -17.00
C ARG A 162 15.76 0.13 -16.38
N ASP A 163 15.72 -0.36 -15.14
CA ASP A 163 14.50 -0.77 -14.47
C ASP A 163 14.60 -0.64 -12.94
N VAL A 164 13.44 -0.69 -12.28
CA VAL A 164 13.31 -0.54 -10.84
C VAL A 164 14.10 -1.60 -10.07
N ARG A 165 14.17 -2.84 -10.55
CA ARG A 165 14.93 -3.91 -9.88
C ARG A 165 16.42 -3.56 -9.83
N GLU A 166 16.96 -3.03 -10.92
CA GLU A 166 18.36 -2.58 -10.98
C GLU A 166 18.62 -1.40 -10.04
N VAL A 167 17.65 -0.46 -9.89
CA VAL A 167 17.74 0.63 -8.91
C VAL A 167 17.95 0.09 -7.51
N PHE A 168 17.07 -0.80 -7.06
CA PHE A 168 17.18 -1.37 -5.70
C PHE A 168 18.53 -2.05 -5.50
N LYS A 169 18.98 -2.85 -6.46
CA LYS A 169 20.25 -3.56 -6.39
C LYS A 169 21.45 -2.61 -6.30
N ARG A 170 21.44 -1.48 -6.99
CA ARG A 170 22.60 -0.55 -7.09
C ARG A 170 22.57 0.58 -6.09
N TYR A 171 21.38 1.04 -5.68
CA TYR A 171 21.24 2.31 -4.95
C TYR A 171 20.40 2.24 -3.66
N LEU A 172 19.38 1.41 -3.56
CA LEU A 172 18.33 1.57 -2.55
C LEU A 172 18.19 0.42 -1.53
N THR A 173 19.17 -0.50 -1.49
CA THR A 173 19.26 -1.56 -0.46
C THR A 173 20.35 -1.25 0.55
N PRO A 174 20.40 -1.91 1.72
CA PRO A 174 21.42 -1.70 2.74
C PRO A 174 22.84 -1.68 2.16
N GLY A 175 23.65 -0.72 2.61
CA GLY A 175 25.03 -0.53 2.14
C GLY A 175 25.17 0.15 0.77
N LYS A 176 24.08 0.60 0.14
CA LYS A 176 24.12 1.29 -1.16
C LYS A 176 23.98 2.82 -1.00
N PRO A 177 24.47 3.61 -1.99
CA PRO A 177 24.57 5.06 -1.86
C PRO A 177 23.27 5.79 -1.53
N GLY A 178 22.14 5.36 -2.04
CA GLY A 178 20.84 6.00 -1.78
C GLY A 178 20.06 5.35 -0.64
N TYR A 179 20.63 4.38 0.06
CA TYR A 179 19.96 3.75 1.20
C TYR A 179 20.18 4.57 2.47
N VAL A 180 19.09 4.92 3.12
CA VAL A 180 19.07 5.49 4.46
C VAL A 180 18.16 4.63 5.32
N GLU A 181 18.69 4.16 6.44
CA GLU A 181 17.89 3.40 7.40
C GLU A 181 16.74 4.24 7.93
N HIS A 182 15.60 3.63 8.12
CA HIS A 182 14.44 4.27 8.69
C HIS A 182 14.16 3.68 10.05
N VAL A 183 14.17 4.53 11.06
CA VAL A 183 13.67 4.17 12.39
C VAL A 183 12.16 4.36 12.37
N TRP A 184 11.44 3.29 12.10
CA TRP A 184 9.98 3.26 12.21
C TRP A 184 9.58 3.28 13.68
N ALA A 185 8.35 3.71 13.96
CA ALA A 185 7.78 3.57 15.30
C ALA A 185 7.90 2.11 15.76
N ALA A 186 8.31 1.91 17.02
CA ALA A 186 8.43 0.58 17.57
C ALA A 186 7.10 -0.17 17.47
N LEU A 187 7.14 -1.48 17.33
CA LEU A 187 5.94 -2.32 17.22
C LEU A 187 4.97 -2.07 18.40
N ALA A 188 5.50 -1.75 19.58
CA ALA A 188 4.71 -1.39 20.77
C ALA A 188 3.86 -0.12 20.57
N ASP A 189 4.41 0.89 19.88
CA ASP A 189 3.68 2.13 19.57
C ASP A 189 2.65 1.89 18.45
N ALA A 190 2.94 0.98 17.53
CA ALA A 190 1.99 0.50 16.54
C ALA A 190 0.86 -0.34 17.16
N TYR A 191 1.05 -0.95 18.34
CA TYR A 191 -0.01 -1.66 19.08
C TYR A 191 -1.20 -0.76 19.42
N GLY A 192 -0.98 0.51 19.67
CA GLY A 192 -2.05 1.50 19.81
C GLY A 192 -2.94 1.60 18.56
N CYS A 193 -2.34 1.43 17.36
CA CYS A 193 -3.07 1.32 16.09
C CYS A 193 -3.77 -0.03 15.93
N TRP A 194 -3.20 -1.12 16.48
CA TRP A 194 -3.73 -2.47 16.35
C TRP A 194 -5.02 -2.70 17.15
N SER A 195 -5.20 -2.02 18.28
CA SER A 195 -6.47 -2.09 19.04
C SER A 195 -7.66 -1.51 18.26
N ALA A 196 -7.37 -0.72 17.21
CA ALA A 196 -8.37 -0.16 16.29
C ALA A 196 -8.63 -1.06 15.07
N LEU A 197 -7.83 -2.11 14.87
CA LEU A 197 -8.09 -3.13 13.85
C LEU A 197 -9.19 -4.06 14.38
N ARG A 198 -10.44 -3.69 14.16
CA ARG A 198 -11.58 -4.57 14.45
C ARG A 198 -11.70 -5.56 13.31
N PHE A 199 -11.40 -6.82 13.57
CA PHE A 199 -11.84 -7.90 12.71
C PHE A 199 -13.37 -7.93 12.72
N HIS A 200 -14.01 -7.37 11.72
CA HIS A 200 -15.44 -7.53 11.53
C HIS A 200 -15.68 -8.99 11.14
N ARG A 201 -16.01 -9.82 12.15
CA ARG A 201 -16.76 -11.05 11.85
C ARG A 201 -18.11 -10.57 11.31
N ARG A 202 -18.41 -10.77 10.04
CA ARG A 202 -19.80 -10.77 9.59
C ARG A 202 -20.52 -11.82 10.44
N PRO A 203 -21.67 -11.50 11.06
CA PRO A 203 -22.54 -12.57 11.54
C PRO A 203 -22.88 -13.43 10.33
N GLY A 204 -22.59 -14.73 10.42
CA GLY A 204 -23.03 -15.69 9.42
C GLY A 204 -24.56 -15.65 9.26
N PRO A 205 -25.05 -16.14 8.11
CA PRO A 205 -26.47 -16.21 7.85
C PRO A 205 -27.20 -17.07 8.88
#